data_5f809da14c8376bb21c8ec8f749dbfe0
#
_entry.id   5f809da14c8376bb21c8ec8f749dbfe0
#
_cell.length_a   1.000
_cell.length_b   1.000
_cell.length_c   1.000
_cell.angle_alpha   90.00
_cell.angle_beta   90.00
_cell.angle_gamma   90.00
#
_symmetry.space_group_name_H-M   'P 1'
#
loop_
_entity.id
_entity.type
_entity.pdbx_description
1 polymer ?
#
loop_
_entity_poly.entity_id
_entity_poly.type
_entity_poly.pdbx_seq_one_letter_code
_entity_poly.pdbx_strand_id
1 'polypeptide(L)'
;FLLVSFLTYAQQDTHKRLFILLGQSNMSGRAPIENADTAALPLVKLLDADGRFEVARNPLNRFSNIRKGITMQKLGPGYHFAKTLSEQLQDTIYLVVNARGGTALERFMKKDPAGYYKKTLSRIKQALRAYPDMKPEAIIWHQGESNRDDYQNYLNHLNKLVTDLRTDLGIPDLPFIAGEIGKWNPDYSHIVKRIAAIPDSISYASLVSSEELTNIDEFHFDAKSQKILGERYAKKYLEISGIEVT
;
A
#
# COMPACT_ATOMS: atom_id res chain seq x y z
N PHE A 1 -22.89 -11.31 52.41
CA PHE A 1 -22.42 -10.22 51.51
C PHE A 1 -21.63 -10.86 50.36
N LEU A 2 -22.21 -10.93 49.17
CA LEU A 2 -21.50 -11.30 47.95
C LEU A 2 -20.81 -10.06 47.38
N LEU A 3 -19.46 -10.07 47.35
CA LEU A 3 -18.69 -9.09 46.58
C LEU A 3 -18.77 -9.50 45.09
N VAL A 4 -19.52 -8.74 44.29
CA VAL A 4 -19.47 -8.83 42.84
C VAL A 4 -18.35 -7.89 42.37
N SER A 5 -17.18 -8.45 42.02
CA SER A 5 -16.10 -7.72 41.39
C SER A 5 -16.45 -7.47 39.94
N PHE A 6 -16.78 -6.23 39.61
CA PHE A 6 -16.86 -5.76 38.23
C PHE A 6 -15.43 -5.66 37.67
N LEU A 7 -15.05 -6.61 36.83
CA LEU A 7 -13.90 -6.45 35.96
C LEU A 7 -14.28 -5.41 34.88
N THR A 8 -13.90 -4.17 35.09
CA THR A 8 -13.88 -3.17 34.04
C THR A 8 -12.80 -3.57 33.04
N TYR A 9 -13.20 -4.16 31.92
CA TYR A 9 -12.33 -4.21 30.73
C TYR A 9 -12.06 -2.76 30.34
N ALA A 10 -10.88 -2.26 30.63
CA ALA A 10 -10.40 -1.04 30.02
C ALA A 10 -10.36 -1.30 28.52
N GLN A 11 -11.19 -0.62 27.78
CA GLN A 11 -11.15 -0.62 26.31
C GLN A 11 -9.78 -0.03 25.96
N GLN A 12 -8.86 -0.88 25.53
CA GLN A 12 -7.54 -0.45 25.09
C GLN A 12 -7.77 0.46 23.89
N ASP A 13 -7.45 1.73 24.04
CA ASP A 13 -7.62 2.75 22.99
C ASP A 13 -6.57 2.44 21.92
N THR A 14 -6.93 1.54 20.99
CA THR A 14 -6.02 1.11 19.94
C THR A 14 -5.76 2.28 19.00
N HIS A 15 -4.49 2.60 18.81
CA HIS A 15 -4.10 3.65 17.89
C HIS A 15 -4.60 3.34 16.45
N LYS A 16 -5.12 4.36 15.77
CA LYS A 16 -5.64 4.25 14.40
C LYS A 16 -4.55 4.64 13.40
N ARG A 17 -4.04 3.67 12.66
CA ARG A 17 -2.95 3.86 11.70
C ARG A 17 -3.46 3.76 10.27
N LEU A 18 -3.41 4.86 9.52
CA LEU A 18 -3.86 4.90 8.13
C LEU A 18 -2.70 4.71 7.16
N PHE A 19 -2.82 3.76 6.24
CA PHE A 19 -1.89 3.54 5.15
C PHE A 19 -2.56 3.70 3.80
N ILE A 20 -1.84 4.31 2.85
CA ILE A 20 -2.29 4.56 1.49
C ILE A 20 -1.52 3.64 0.56
N LEU A 21 -2.19 2.67 -0.06
CA LEU A 21 -1.59 1.67 -0.94
C LEU A 21 -1.88 2.02 -2.39
N LEU A 22 -0.84 2.37 -3.14
CA LEU A 22 -0.91 2.87 -4.52
C LEU A 22 0.03 2.08 -5.44
N GLY A 23 -0.25 2.09 -6.72
CA GLY A 23 0.60 1.45 -7.72
C GLY A 23 -0.17 0.78 -8.83
N GLN A 24 0.45 -0.25 -9.43
CA GLN A 24 -0.16 -0.96 -10.56
C GLN A 24 -0.57 -2.40 -10.21
N SER A 25 -0.39 -3.34 -11.12
CA SER A 25 -0.98 -4.69 -11.01
C SER A 25 -0.50 -5.49 -9.81
N ASN A 26 0.77 -5.43 -9.46
CA ASN A 26 1.29 -6.13 -8.28
C ASN A 26 0.70 -5.56 -6.98
N MET A 27 0.49 -4.24 -6.88
CA MET A 27 -0.23 -3.65 -5.74
C MET A 27 -1.73 -3.99 -5.76
N SER A 28 -2.37 -3.94 -6.91
CA SER A 28 -3.81 -4.25 -7.02
C SER A 28 -4.14 -5.75 -6.81
N GLY A 29 -3.12 -6.60 -6.88
CA GLY A 29 -3.20 -8.05 -6.73
C GLY A 29 -3.49 -8.80 -8.03
N ARG A 30 -2.63 -9.78 -8.32
CA ARG A 30 -2.77 -10.72 -9.47
C ARG A 30 -2.53 -12.16 -9.08
N ALA A 31 -1.83 -12.39 -7.96
CA ALA A 31 -1.59 -13.74 -7.46
C ALA A 31 -2.89 -14.40 -6.97
N PRO A 32 -3.02 -15.72 -7.04
CA PRO A 32 -4.16 -16.44 -6.48
C PRO A 32 -4.35 -16.10 -4.99
N ILE A 33 -5.61 -15.95 -4.58
CA ILE A 33 -5.97 -15.88 -3.16
C ILE A 33 -6.08 -17.31 -2.67
N GLU A 34 -5.14 -17.74 -1.84
CA GLU A 34 -5.14 -19.08 -1.25
C GLU A 34 -6.08 -19.17 -0.05
N ASN A 35 -6.43 -20.36 0.40
CA ASN A 35 -7.36 -20.54 1.53
C ASN A 35 -6.94 -19.77 2.80
N ALA A 36 -5.64 -19.73 3.09
CA ALA A 36 -5.10 -18.96 4.22
C ALA A 36 -5.29 -17.44 4.09
N ASP A 37 -5.52 -16.95 2.87
CA ASP A 37 -5.65 -15.52 2.58
C ASP A 37 -7.11 -15.07 2.42
N THR A 38 -8.07 -15.96 2.65
CA THR A 38 -9.51 -15.67 2.55
C THR A 38 -10.09 -15.07 3.83
N ALA A 39 -9.40 -15.24 4.96
CA ALA A 39 -9.87 -14.79 6.26
C ALA A 39 -10.06 -13.26 6.32
N ALA A 40 -11.07 -12.83 7.03
CA ALA A 40 -11.20 -11.43 7.42
C ALA A 40 -10.15 -11.09 8.50
N LEU A 41 -9.58 -9.89 8.45
CA LEU A 41 -8.61 -9.40 9.42
C LEU A 41 -9.30 -8.46 10.43
N PRO A 42 -9.61 -8.90 11.66
CA PRO A 42 -10.45 -8.12 12.59
C PRO A 42 -9.92 -6.72 12.91
N LEU A 43 -8.59 -6.60 13.06
CA LEU A 43 -7.90 -5.33 13.34
C LEU A 43 -7.51 -4.56 12.08
N VAL A 44 -7.95 -4.98 10.89
CA VAL A 44 -7.70 -4.24 9.65
C VAL A 44 -9.01 -3.74 9.07
N LYS A 45 -9.05 -2.46 8.73
CA LYS A 45 -10.20 -1.78 8.16
C LYS A 45 -9.88 -1.29 6.75
N LEU A 46 -10.73 -1.61 5.80
CA LEU A 46 -10.59 -1.21 4.39
C LEU A 46 -11.66 -0.18 4.03
N LEU A 47 -11.25 0.94 3.44
CA LEU A 47 -12.17 1.95 2.93
C LEU A 47 -13.01 1.39 1.78
N ASP A 48 -14.33 1.36 1.94
CA ASP A 48 -15.29 0.89 0.94
C ASP A 48 -15.57 1.95 -0.16
N ALA A 49 -16.50 1.67 -1.05
CA ALA A 49 -16.88 2.57 -2.13
C ALA A 49 -17.63 3.83 -1.64
N ASP A 50 -18.34 3.72 -0.52
CA ASP A 50 -19.16 4.77 0.07
C ASP A 50 -18.38 5.67 1.05
N GLY A 51 -17.10 5.39 1.28
CA GLY A 51 -16.24 6.15 2.18
C GLY A 51 -16.37 5.74 3.65
N ARG A 52 -16.88 4.54 3.92
CA ARG A 52 -16.93 3.90 5.24
C ARG A 52 -15.83 2.85 5.34
N PHE A 53 -15.49 2.47 6.55
CA PHE A 53 -14.52 1.41 6.80
C PHE A 53 -15.21 0.10 7.18
N GLU A 54 -14.88 -0.97 6.46
CA GLU A 54 -15.31 -2.34 6.78
C GLU A 54 -14.11 -3.22 7.18
N VAL A 55 -14.36 -4.38 7.80
CA VAL A 55 -13.31 -5.36 8.10
C VAL A 55 -12.67 -5.83 6.79
N ALA A 56 -11.34 -5.76 6.73
CA ALA A 56 -10.60 -6.08 5.52
C ALA A 56 -10.58 -7.58 5.22
N ARG A 57 -10.72 -7.92 3.95
CA ARG A 57 -10.51 -9.25 3.35
C ARG A 57 -10.11 -9.10 1.89
N ASN A 58 -9.46 -10.09 1.34
CA ASN A 58 -9.10 -10.08 -0.07
C ASN A 58 -10.34 -10.16 -1.01
N PRO A 59 -10.25 -9.58 -2.21
CA PRO A 59 -9.16 -8.75 -2.71
C PRO A 59 -9.24 -7.32 -2.15
N LEU A 60 -8.14 -6.77 -1.65
CA LEU A 60 -8.15 -5.44 -1.01
C LEU A 60 -8.45 -4.30 -1.99
N ASN A 61 -8.07 -4.44 -3.26
CA ASN A 61 -8.30 -3.39 -4.27
C ASN A 61 -9.73 -3.36 -4.83
N ARG A 62 -10.68 -4.12 -4.26
CA ARG A 62 -12.07 -4.24 -4.76
C ARG A 62 -12.83 -2.92 -4.82
N PHE A 63 -12.52 -1.99 -3.95
CA PHE A 63 -13.17 -0.67 -3.87
C PHE A 63 -12.39 0.47 -4.55
N SER A 64 -11.27 0.16 -5.20
CA SER A 64 -10.52 1.18 -5.96
C SER A 64 -11.41 1.80 -7.05
N ASN A 65 -11.49 3.12 -7.08
CA ASN A 65 -12.25 3.86 -8.09
C ASN A 65 -11.47 4.12 -9.39
N ILE A 66 -10.25 3.57 -9.46
CA ILE A 66 -9.42 3.59 -10.67
C ILE A 66 -9.13 2.18 -11.21
N ARG A 67 -9.55 1.12 -10.51
CA ARG A 67 -9.29 -0.27 -10.93
C ARG A 67 -9.84 -0.57 -12.34
N LYS A 68 -9.27 -1.56 -12.97
CA LYS A 68 -9.90 -2.29 -14.09
C LYS A 68 -11.00 -3.21 -13.54
N GLY A 69 -11.47 -4.17 -14.29
CA GLY A 69 -12.53 -5.08 -13.87
C GLY A 69 -12.32 -5.72 -12.49
N ILE A 70 -13.41 -5.98 -11.77
CA ILE A 70 -13.35 -6.54 -10.40
C ILE A 70 -12.72 -7.95 -10.38
N THR A 71 -12.97 -8.76 -11.38
CA THR A 71 -12.44 -10.13 -11.53
C THR A 71 -10.92 -10.19 -11.65
N MET A 72 -10.29 -9.06 -11.99
CA MET A 72 -8.84 -8.94 -12.06
C MET A 72 -8.18 -8.68 -10.70
N GLN A 73 -8.97 -8.37 -9.66
CA GLN A 73 -8.44 -8.08 -8.34
C GLN A 73 -8.26 -9.38 -7.57
N LYS A 74 -7.03 -9.64 -7.11
CA LYS A 74 -6.63 -10.86 -6.42
C LYS A 74 -5.74 -10.53 -5.22
N LEU A 75 -4.82 -11.45 -4.84
CA LEU A 75 -3.84 -11.22 -3.79
C LEU A 75 -2.75 -10.26 -4.27
N GLY A 76 -2.54 -9.20 -3.51
CA GLY A 76 -1.40 -8.28 -3.56
C GLY A 76 -0.73 -8.18 -2.20
N PRO A 77 0.34 -7.39 -2.05
CA PRO A 77 1.15 -7.36 -0.81
C PRO A 77 0.41 -6.73 0.37
N GLY A 78 -0.61 -5.91 0.09
CA GLY A 78 -1.33 -5.14 1.12
C GLY A 78 -1.99 -5.97 2.21
N TYR A 79 -2.45 -7.19 1.90
CA TYR A 79 -3.07 -8.07 2.89
C TYR A 79 -2.07 -8.51 3.97
N HIS A 80 -0.91 -9.03 3.57
CA HIS A 80 0.12 -9.45 4.52
C HIS A 80 0.85 -8.27 5.17
N PHE A 81 0.99 -7.14 4.48
CA PHE A 81 1.43 -5.89 5.09
C PHE A 81 0.57 -5.51 6.31
N ALA A 82 -0.75 -5.42 6.09
CA ALA A 82 -1.65 -5.00 7.15
C ALA A 82 -1.83 -6.07 8.24
N LYS A 83 -1.86 -7.36 7.86
CA LYS A 83 -1.90 -8.47 8.79
C LYS A 83 -0.70 -8.43 9.74
N THR A 84 0.51 -8.36 9.20
CA THR A 84 1.76 -8.31 9.98
C THR A 84 1.78 -7.11 10.93
N LEU A 85 1.42 -5.92 10.45
CA LEU A 85 1.37 -4.74 11.32
C LEU A 85 0.35 -4.87 12.44
N SER A 86 -0.87 -5.35 12.12
CA SER A 86 -1.92 -5.48 13.13
C SER A 86 -1.57 -6.53 14.20
N GLU A 87 -0.87 -7.60 13.81
CA GLU A 87 -0.41 -8.64 14.75
C GLU A 87 0.74 -8.15 15.63
N GLN A 88 1.67 -7.38 15.08
CA GLN A 88 2.83 -6.88 15.83
C GLN A 88 2.50 -5.69 16.73
N LEU A 89 1.67 -4.77 16.27
CA LEU A 89 1.36 -3.55 17.00
C LEU A 89 0.12 -3.66 17.89
N GLN A 90 -0.73 -4.67 17.68
CA GLN A 90 -2.07 -4.79 18.29
C GLN A 90 -2.95 -3.54 18.09
N ASP A 91 -2.62 -2.73 17.07
CA ASP A 91 -3.33 -1.52 16.66
C ASP A 91 -4.33 -1.80 15.55
N THR A 92 -5.29 -0.90 15.36
CA THR A 92 -6.19 -0.97 14.21
C THR A 92 -5.54 -0.32 12.98
N ILE A 93 -5.33 -1.12 11.93
CA ILE A 93 -4.75 -0.70 10.67
C ILE A 93 -5.86 -0.32 9.68
N TYR A 94 -5.84 0.92 9.21
CA TYR A 94 -6.78 1.46 8.23
C TYR A 94 -6.13 1.52 6.85
N LEU A 95 -6.83 1.08 5.82
CA LEU A 95 -6.30 1.01 4.46
C LEU A 95 -7.15 1.82 3.48
N VAL A 96 -6.49 2.66 2.71
CA VAL A 96 -6.98 3.18 1.44
C VAL A 96 -6.19 2.50 0.33
N VAL A 97 -6.81 1.56 -0.38
CA VAL A 97 -6.17 0.85 -1.49
C VAL A 97 -6.72 1.39 -2.80
N ASN A 98 -5.86 1.94 -3.65
CA ASN A 98 -6.27 2.55 -4.91
C ASN A 98 -5.22 2.33 -6.00
N ALA A 99 -5.17 1.12 -6.55
CA ALA A 99 -4.22 0.71 -7.57
C ALA A 99 -4.90 0.38 -8.90
N ARG A 100 -4.14 0.50 -10.00
CA ARG A 100 -4.62 0.18 -11.35
C ARG A 100 -3.57 -0.60 -12.15
N GLY A 101 -3.89 -1.82 -12.52
CA GLY A 101 -3.00 -2.67 -13.32
C GLY A 101 -2.66 -2.11 -14.70
N GLY A 102 -1.43 -2.37 -15.17
CA GLY A 102 -0.94 -1.96 -16.48
C GLY A 102 -0.98 -0.43 -16.67
N THR A 103 -0.47 0.31 -15.68
CA THR A 103 -0.57 1.78 -15.68
C THR A 103 0.81 2.40 -15.41
N ALA A 104 1.29 3.17 -16.37
CA ALA A 104 2.50 3.95 -16.24
C ALA A 104 2.34 5.09 -15.21
N LEU A 105 3.44 5.51 -14.61
CA LEU A 105 3.50 6.52 -13.56
C LEU A 105 2.85 7.85 -13.96
N GLU A 106 3.02 8.26 -15.23
CA GLU A 106 2.50 9.52 -15.79
C GLU A 106 0.99 9.63 -15.62
N ARG A 107 0.29 8.50 -15.66
CA ARG A 107 -1.18 8.45 -15.48
C ARG A 107 -1.63 8.78 -14.05
N PHE A 108 -0.71 8.71 -13.08
CA PHE A 108 -0.96 9.11 -11.70
C PHE A 108 -0.61 10.58 -11.43
N MET A 109 -0.08 11.31 -12.41
CA MET A 109 0.29 12.70 -12.23
C MET A 109 -0.95 13.59 -12.05
N LYS A 110 -0.81 14.65 -11.25
CA LYS A 110 -1.91 15.56 -10.83
C LYS A 110 -2.67 16.19 -12.01
N LYS A 111 -1.97 16.44 -13.13
CA LYS A 111 -2.52 17.08 -14.33
C LYS A 111 -2.94 16.07 -15.43
N ASP A 112 -2.74 14.77 -15.23
CA ASP A 112 -3.11 13.76 -16.23
C ASP A 112 -4.64 13.70 -16.41
N PRO A 113 -5.13 13.68 -17.68
CA PRO A 113 -6.56 13.70 -17.99
C PRO A 113 -7.32 12.46 -17.52
N ALA A 114 -6.64 11.31 -17.22
CA ALA A 114 -7.30 10.13 -16.62
C ALA A 114 -7.83 10.41 -15.21
N GLY A 115 -7.29 11.42 -14.55
CA GLY A 115 -7.75 11.89 -13.26
C GLY A 115 -7.50 10.92 -12.11
N TYR A 116 -6.54 9.98 -12.25
CA TYR A 116 -6.26 9.00 -11.19
C TYR A 116 -5.76 9.65 -9.92
N TYR A 117 -4.94 10.69 -10.05
CA TYR A 117 -4.52 11.50 -8.91
C TYR A 117 -5.73 12.05 -8.12
N LYS A 118 -6.63 12.76 -8.81
CA LYS A 118 -7.82 13.36 -8.17
C LYS A 118 -8.72 12.31 -7.52
N LYS A 119 -8.92 11.18 -8.19
CA LYS A 119 -9.71 10.05 -7.67
C LYS A 119 -9.06 9.46 -6.42
N THR A 120 -7.74 9.28 -6.42
CA THR A 120 -6.97 8.79 -5.27
C THR A 120 -7.05 9.76 -4.10
N LEU A 121 -6.78 11.04 -4.33
CA LEU A 121 -6.87 12.07 -3.30
C LEU A 121 -8.29 12.18 -2.70
N SER A 122 -9.32 12.05 -3.53
CA SER A 122 -10.71 12.02 -3.07
C SER A 122 -10.96 10.86 -2.08
N ARG A 123 -10.45 9.65 -2.37
CA ARG A 123 -10.57 8.50 -1.46
C ARG A 123 -9.84 8.72 -0.14
N ILE A 124 -8.62 9.26 -0.19
CA ILE A 124 -7.87 9.59 1.04
C ILE A 124 -8.65 10.60 1.88
N LYS A 125 -9.18 11.66 1.25
CA LYS A 125 -10.00 12.65 1.94
C LYS A 125 -11.31 12.08 2.48
N GLN A 126 -11.89 11.07 1.86
CA GLN A 126 -13.04 10.34 2.42
C GLN A 126 -12.66 9.60 3.72
N ALA A 127 -11.53 8.91 3.73
CA ALA A 127 -11.00 8.25 4.93
C ALA A 127 -10.78 9.24 6.08
N LEU A 128 -10.15 10.37 5.82
CA LEU A 128 -9.88 11.40 6.82
C LEU A 128 -11.15 12.09 7.32
N ARG A 129 -12.20 12.20 6.50
CA ARG A 129 -13.50 12.70 6.99
C ARG A 129 -14.20 11.72 7.91
N ALA A 130 -14.03 10.41 7.70
CA ALA A 130 -14.60 9.40 8.58
C ALA A 130 -13.97 9.43 9.99
N TYR A 131 -12.68 9.77 10.05
CA TYR A 131 -11.92 9.91 11.31
C TYR A 131 -11.00 11.15 11.23
N PRO A 132 -11.46 12.35 11.64
CA PRO A 132 -10.69 13.60 11.49
C PRO A 132 -9.34 13.61 12.23
N ASP A 133 -9.23 12.87 13.33
CA ASP A 133 -8.00 12.79 14.13
C ASP A 133 -6.96 11.78 13.56
N MET A 134 -7.37 10.96 12.58
CA MET A 134 -6.50 10.00 11.93
C MET A 134 -5.61 10.68 10.89
N LYS A 135 -4.32 10.35 10.90
CA LYS A 135 -3.36 10.82 9.90
C LYS A 135 -2.78 9.67 9.10
N PRO A 136 -2.47 9.87 7.81
CA PRO A 136 -1.68 8.90 7.06
C PRO A 136 -0.30 8.70 7.70
N GLU A 137 0.08 7.43 7.88
CA GLU A 137 1.37 7.01 8.44
C GLU A 137 2.43 6.79 7.36
N ALA A 138 1.99 6.26 6.20
CA ALA A 138 2.85 6.07 5.04
C ALA A 138 2.04 5.89 3.74
N ILE A 139 2.71 6.17 2.62
CA ILE A 139 2.31 5.74 1.28
C ILE A 139 3.12 4.51 0.92
N ILE A 140 2.45 3.41 0.58
CA ILE A 140 3.04 2.17 0.08
C ILE A 140 2.86 2.14 -1.44
N TRP A 141 3.97 2.07 -2.17
CA TRP A 141 3.98 2.17 -3.63
C TRP A 141 4.57 0.93 -4.28
N HIS A 142 3.87 0.36 -5.27
CA HIS A 142 4.43 -0.72 -6.08
C HIS A 142 4.08 -0.52 -7.56
N GLN A 143 5.03 -0.03 -8.34
CA GLN A 143 4.87 0.26 -9.76
C GLN A 143 6.25 0.40 -10.42
N GLY A 144 6.35 0.09 -11.70
CA GLY A 144 7.56 0.26 -12.51
C GLY A 144 7.47 -0.48 -13.84
N GLU A 145 6.82 -1.64 -13.88
CA GLU A 145 6.79 -2.53 -15.05
C GLU A 145 6.23 -1.83 -16.31
N SER A 146 5.28 -0.91 -16.13
CA SER A 146 4.69 -0.14 -17.23
C SER A 146 5.55 1.06 -17.67
N ASN A 147 6.70 1.31 -17.02
CA ASN A 147 7.66 2.35 -17.38
C ASN A 147 8.99 1.77 -17.88
N ARG A 148 9.05 0.49 -18.23
CA ARG A 148 10.29 -0.17 -18.69
C ARG A 148 10.91 0.52 -19.92
N ASP A 149 10.08 1.02 -20.82
CA ASP A 149 10.52 1.66 -22.06
C ASP A 149 10.68 3.18 -21.90
N ASP A 150 9.97 3.80 -20.94
CA ASP A 150 10.03 5.25 -20.63
C ASP A 150 10.49 5.47 -19.18
N TYR A 151 11.70 5.04 -18.88
CA TYR A 151 12.30 5.08 -17.54
C TYR A 151 13.09 6.37 -17.26
N GLN A 152 13.43 7.16 -18.26
CA GLN A 152 14.35 8.29 -18.14
C GLN A 152 13.85 9.33 -17.13
N ASN A 153 12.57 9.66 -17.19
CA ASN A 153 11.95 10.65 -16.32
C ASN A 153 11.29 10.06 -15.07
N TYR A 154 11.40 8.75 -14.85
CA TYR A 154 10.68 8.04 -13.78
C TYR A 154 10.88 8.68 -12.39
N LEU A 155 12.11 8.93 -11.99
CA LEU A 155 12.41 9.51 -10.67
C LEU A 155 11.87 10.94 -10.53
N ASN A 156 11.99 11.77 -11.59
CA ASN A 156 11.45 13.13 -11.58
C ASN A 156 9.93 13.14 -11.44
N HIS A 157 9.25 12.27 -12.20
CA HIS A 157 7.79 12.13 -12.12
C HIS A 157 7.36 11.55 -10.76
N LEU A 158 8.07 10.56 -10.22
CA LEU A 158 7.75 9.98 -8.93
C LEU A 158 7.95 10.98 -7.80
N ASN A 159 9.07 11.72 -7.79
CA ASN A 159 9.31 12.78 -6.82
C ASN A 159 8.21 13.84 -6.86
N LYS A 160 7.81 14.24 -8.07
CA LYS A 160 6.70 15.19 -8.23
C LYS A 160 5.37 14.63 -7.72
N LEU A 161 5.02 13.37 -8.01
CA LEU A 161 3.82 12.72 -7.50
C LEU A 161 3.80 12.70 -5.97
N VAL A 162 4.91 12.31 -5.35
CA VAL A 162 5.06 12.25 -3.88
C VAL A 162 4.94 13.63 -3.26
N THR A 163 5.61 14.63 -3.84
CA THR A 163 5.54 16.03 -3.40
C THR A 163 4.12 16.59 -3.52
N ASP A 164 3.43 16.34 -4.63
CA ASP A 164 2.05 16.78 -4.83
C ASP A 164 1.11 16.15 -3.78
N LEU A 165 1.25 14.83 -3.49
CA LEU A 165 0.45 14.14 -2.47
C LEU A 165 0.72 14.69 -1.07
N ARG A 166 1.98 14.86 -0.69
CA ARG A 166 2.38 15.45 0.60
C ARG A 166 1.81 16.85 0.78
N THR A 167 1.89 17.68 -0.26
CA THR A 167 1.34 19.04 -0.27
C THR A 167 -0.17 19.02 -0.10
N ASP A 168 -0.90 18.22 -0.87
CA ASP A 168 -2.36 18.17 -0.83
C ASP A 168 -2.91 17.52 0.46
N LEU A 169 -2.08 16.75 1.17
CA LEU A 169 -2.39 16.16 2.47
C LEU A 169 -1.89 17.00 3.65
N GLY A 170 -1.03 17.99 3.42
CA GLY A 170 -0.45 18.84 4.46
C GLY A 170 0.57 18.09 5.34
N ILE A 171 1.23 17.05 4.82
CA ILE A 171 2.20 16.21 5.55
C ILE A 171 3.49 16.14 4.71
N PRO A 172 4.41 17.12 4.83
CA PRO A 172 5.57 17.23 3.96
C PRO A 172 6.59 16.10 4.11
N ASP A 173 6.62 15.45 5.24
CA ASP A 173 7.51 14.35 5.62
C ASP A 173 6.82 12.97 5.61
N LEU A 174 5.60 12.86 5.05
CA LEU A 174 4.88 11.59 4.98
C LEU A 174 5.78 10.49 4.36
N PRO A 175 6.07 9.41 5.10
CA PRO A 175 6.90 8.32 4.60
C PRO A 175 6.36 7.73 3.29
N PHE A 176 7.27 7.48 2.35
CA PHE A 176 6.99 6.85 1.07
C PHE A 176 7.81 5.56 0.96
N ILE A 177 7.15 4.42 0.95
CA ILE A 177 7.82 3.12 0.90
C ILE A 177 7.53 2.47 -0.46
N ALA A 178 8.53 2.47 -1.34
CA ALA A 178 8.45 1.83 -2.63
C ALA A 178 8.90 0.37 -2.55
N GLY A 179 8.37 -0.49 -3.42
CA GLY A 179 8.87 -1.85 -3.62
C GLY A 179 9.57 -2.00 -4.97
N GLU A 180 10.65 -2.76 -4.98
CA GLU A 180 11.26 -3.21 -6.22
C GLU A 180 10.30 -4.10 -7.00
N ILE A 181 10.26 -3.92 -8.32
CA ILE A 181 9.59 -4.85 -9.24
C ILE A 181 10.39 -6.13 -9.40
N GLY A 182 9.78 -7.14 -10.00
CA GLY A 182 10.46 -8.42 -10.28
C GLY A 182 11.69 -8.24 -11.18
N LYS A 183 12.77 -8.95 -10.85
CA LYS A 183 14.07 -8.86 -11.55
C LYS A 183 14.30 -10.01 -12.53
N TRP A 184 13.32 -10.88 -12.74
CA TRP A 184 13.41 -12.04 -13.65
C TRP A 184 13.35 -11.68 -15.13
N ASN A 185 12.83 -10.51 -15.48
CA ASN A 185 12.78 -10.05 -16.87
C ASN A 185 13.94 -9.08 -17.14
N PRO A 186 14.89 -9.43 -18.05
CA PRO A 186 16.04 -8.58 -18.36
C PRO A 186 15.66 -7.21 -18.94
N ASP A 187 14.50 -7.08 -19.58
CA ASP A 187 14.00 -5.81 -20.13
C ASP A 187 13.71 -4.77 -19.05
N TYR A 188 13.62 -5.20 -17.78
CA TYR A 188 13.43 -4.30 -16.65
C TYR A 188 14.73 -3.69 -16.10
N SER A 189 15.89 -4.05 -16.62
CA SER A 189 17.18 -3.64 -16.08
C SER A 189 17.34 -2.12 -15.89
N HIS A 190 16.80 -1.31 -16.78
CA HIS A 190 16.87 0.14 -16.70
C HIS A 190 15.93 0.72 -15.66
N ILE A 191 14.67 0.28 -15.63
CA ILE A 191 13.69 0.76 -14.65
C ILE A 191 14.02 0.27 -13.23
N VAL A 192 14.55 -0.93 -13.07
CA VAL A 192 15.02 -1.48 -11.79
C VAL A 192 16.10 -0.57 -11.19
N LYS A 193 17.06 -0.07 -11.99
CA LYS A 193 18.07 0.89 -11.53
C LYS A 193 17.46 2.22 -11.07
N ARG A 194 16.39 2.69 -11.73
CA ARG A 194 15.67 3.90 -11.31
C ARG A 194 14.93 3.68 -9.99
N ILE A 195 14.28 2.54 -9.84
CA ILE A 195 13.58 2.19 -8.60
C ILE A 195 14.58 2.05 -7.44
N ALA A 196 15.73 1.42 -7.67
CA ALA A 196 16.79 1.30 -6.67
C ALA A 196 17.32 2.66 -6.15
N ALA A 197 17.27 3.69 -6.99
CA ALA A 197 17.73 5.04 -6.63
C ALA A 197 16.63 5.90 -5.92
N ILE A 198 15.45 5.37 -5.64
CA ILE A 198 14.36 6.12 -4.99
C ILE A 198 14.79 6.70 -3.64
N PRO A 199 15.43 5.94 -2.71
CA PRO A 199 15.80 6.48 -1.40
C PRO A 199 16.79 7.67 -1.48
N ASP A 200 17.67 7.65 -2.46
CA ASP A 200 18.65 8.73 -2.66
C ASP A 200 18.08 9.95 -3.39
N SER A 201 16.95 9.77 -4.08
CA SER A 201 16.34 10.79 -4.95
C SER A 201 15.13 11.49 -4.35
N ILE A 202 14.47 10.88 -3.36
CA ILE A 202 13.20 11.36 -2.77
C ILE A 202 13.35 11.35 -1.25
N SER A 203 13.25 12.52 -0.63
CA SER A 203 13.30 12.64 0.84
C SER A 203 12.20 11.83 1.50
N TYR A 204 12.50 11.27 2.67
CA TYR A 204 11.58 10.39 3.44
C TYR A 204 11.05 9.22 2.61
N ALA A 205 11.84 8.73 1.66
CA ALA A 205 11.53 7.54 0.89
C ALA A 205 12.42 6.36 1.31
N SER A 206 11.86 5.17 1.22
CA SER A 206 12.54 3.90 1.50
C SER A 206 12.18 2.88 0.43
N LEU A 207 12.99 1.82 0.33
CA LEU A 207 12.82 0.78 -0.66
C LEU A 207 12.71 -0.59 0.01
N VAL A 208 11.82 -1.42 -0.51
CA VAL A 208 11.66 -2.84 -0.15
C VAL A 208 12.18 -3.70 -1.27
N SER A 209 13.07 -4.63 -0.95
CA SER A 209 13.69 -5.51 -1.93
C SER A 209 12.75 -6.61 -2.43
N SER A 210 12.87 -6.92 -3.74
CA SER A 210 12.26 -8.09 -4.38
C SER A 210 13.23 -9.27 -4.53
N GLU A 211 14.36 -9.24 -3.87
CA GLU A 211 15.36 -10.31 -3.94
C GLU A 211 14.76 -11.64 -3.50
N GLU A 212 15.11 -12.73 -4.21
CA GLU A 212 14.62 -14.11 -4.00
C GLU A 212 13.10 -14.29 -4.19
N LEU A 213 12.38 -13.30 -4.70
CA LEU A 213 10.96 -13.44 -5.01
C LEU A 213 10.77 -14.04 -6.40
N THR A 214 9.70 -14.80 -6.54
CA THR A 214 9.33 -15.55 -7.74
C THR A 214 8.03 -15.05 -8.37
N ASN A 215 7.70 -15.54 -9.55
CA ASN A 215 6.62 -15.03 -10.40
C ASN A 215 5.66 -16.13 -10.87
N ILE A 216 4.45 -15.72 -11.26
CA ILE A 216 3.46 -16.57 -11.93
C ILE A 216 3.44 -16.36 -13.44
N ASP A 217 3.91 -15.23 -13.90
CA ASP A 217 3.99 -14.86 -15.32
C ASP A 217 5.11 -13.82 -15.51
N GLU A 218 5.23 -13.28 -16.71
CA GLU A 218 6.27 -12.28 -17.06
C GLU A 218 6.28 -11.04 -16.15
N PHE A 219 5.14 -10.67 -15.53
CA PHE A 219 4.96 -9.38 -14.84
C PHE A 219 4.68 -9.52 -13.35
N HIS A 220 4.11 -10.65 -12.90
CA HIS A 220 3.46 -10.70 -11.61
C HIS A 220 4.12 -11.68 -10.64
N PHE A 221 4.30 -11.23 -9.41
CA PHE A 221 4.71 -12.08 -8.30
C PHE A 221 3.68 -13.18 -8.04
N ASP A 222 4.15 -14.36 -7.65
CA ASP A 222 3.31 -15.45 -7.16
C ASP A 222 2.74 -15.17 -5.75
N ALA A 223 1.89 -16.06 -5.25
CA ALA A 223 1.23 -15.87 -3.97
C ALA A 223 2.23 -15.84 -2.80
N LYS A 224 3.23 -16.72 -2.79
CA LYS A 224 4.28 -16.74 -1.78
C LYS A 224 5.06 -15.43 -1.76
N SER A 225 5.45 -14.94 -2.92
CA SER A 225 6.20 -13.69 -3.07
C SER A 225 5.38 -12.45 -2.67
N GLN A 226 4.08 -12.42 -2.97
CA GLN A 226 3.19 -11.34 -2.51
C GLN A 226 3.09 -11.29 -0.97
N LYS A 227 3.08 -12.45 -0.30
CA LYS A 227 3.10 -12.54 1.16
C LYS A 227 4.40 -11.96 1.72
N ILE A 228 5.54 -12.46 1.25
CA ILE A 228 6.87 -12.00 1.68
C ILE A 228 7.04 -10.50 1.41
N LEU A 229 6.59 -10.00 0.26
CA LEU A 229 6.65 -8.59 -0.07
C LEU A 229 5.81 -7.75 0.90
N GLY A 230 4.63 -8.21 1.29
CA GLY A 230 3.80 -7.57 2.30
C GLY A 230 4.49 -7.49 3.66
N GLU A 231 5.08 -8.59 4.12
CA GLU A 231 5.85 -8.65 5.37
C GLU A 231 7.08 -7.72 5.33
N ARG A 232 7.78 -7.67 4.19
CA ARG A 232 8.91 -6.73 3.98
C ARG A 232 8.48 -5.27 4.06
N TYR A 233 7.32 -4.91 3.50
CA TYR A 233 6.75 -3.57 3.63
C TYR A 233 6.43 -3.24 5.08
N ALA A 234 5.84 -4.16 5.84
CA ALA A 234 5.54 -3.98 7.25
C ALA A 234 6.82 -3.77 8.08
N LYS A 235 7.81 -4.63 7.88
CA LYS A 235 9.12 -4.50 8.53
C LYS A 235 9.79 -3.16 8.22
N LYS A 236 9.76 -2.72 6.95
CA LYS A 236 10.35 -1.44 6.54
C LYS A 236 9.63 -0.26 7.20
N TYR A 237 8.31 -0.30 7.31
CA TYR A 237 7.56 0.73 8.03
C TYR A 237 7.95 0.78 9.50
N LEU A 238 8.03 -0.35 10.21
CA LEU A 238 8.44 -0.40 11.62
C LEU A 238 9.85 0.15 11.82
N GLU A 239 10.79 -0.22 10.94
CA GLU A 239 12.16 0.26 10.96
C GLU A 239 12.24 1.80 10.87
N ILE A 240 11.56 2.41 9.86
CA ILE A 240 11.64 3.86 9.65
C ILE A 240 10.80 4.67 10.65
N SER A 241 9.80 4.06 11.27
CA SER A 241 8.98 4.72 12.30
C SER A 241 9.61 4.67 13.69
N GLY A 242 10.71 3.92 13.88
CA GLY A 242 11.34 3.74 15.18
C GLY A 242 10.48 3.01 16.20
N ILE A 243 9.47 2.27 15.75
CA ILE A 243 8.59 1.49 16.64
C ILE A 243 9.28 0.17 16.94
N GLU A 244 9.68 0.00 18.19
CA GLU A 244 10.18 -1.28 18.68
C GLU A 244 9.01 -2.25 18.88
N VAL A 245 9.13 -3.43 18.28
CA VAL A 245 8.18 -4.54 18.46
C VAL A 245 8.75 -5.47 19.51
N THR A 246 8.04 -5.64 20.61
CA THR A 246 8.43 -6.54 21.72
C THR A 246 8.05 -7.99 21.43
#